data_5e097e6ff73339ed4880b23a5166e375
#
_entry.id   5e097e6ff73339ed4880b23a5166e375
#
_cell.length_a   1.000
_cell.length_b   1.000
_cell.length_c   1.000
_cell.angle_alpha   90.00
_cell.angle_beta   90.00
_cell.angle_gamma   90.00
#
_symmetry.space_group_name_H-M   'P 1'
#
loop_
_entity.id
_entity.type
_entity.pdbx_description
1 polymer ?
#
loop_
_entity_poly.entity_id
_entity_poly.type
_entity_poly.pdbx_seq_one_letter_code
_entity_poly.pdbx_strand_id
1 'polypeptide(L)'
;RDLRMSRGLGDVYKRQFRDRRLIQFLQRSAEYTHAVFSTALDPNVFVLRLVPGMRADIIPLLEGRYRALVLESFGVGGLPGGDDGAMFAAVRDWCGAGHLAVFTTQVPHEGSDLAVYEVGRAAKALPGVLEAHDMTPEATAVKLMWVLGQTTDRAEAEKLFLTPVQWDIL
;
A
#
# COMPACT_ATOMS: atom_id res chain seq x y z
N ARG A 1 20.56 21.27 7.68
CA ARG A 1 20.36 20.02 8.41
C ARG A 1 18.87 19.79 8.46
N ASP A 2 18.40 18.99 7.53
CA ASP A 2 16.99 18.65 7.48
C ASP A 2 16.66 17.72 8.62
N LEU A 3 16.16 18.31 9.66
CA LEU A 3 15.69 17.61 10.83
C LEU A 3 14.26 17.23 10.55
N ARG A 4 14.02 16.00 10.21
CA ARG A 4 12.71 15.46 10.35
C ARG A 4 12.00 15.08 9.16
N MET A 5 12.32 13.96 8.86
CA MET A 5 11.41 13.17 8.11
C MET A 5 10.68 12.23 9.06
N SER A 6 9.63 12.67 9.69
CA SER A 6 8.64 11.76 10.22
C SER A 6 7.82 11.27 9.05
N ARG A 7 7.75 9.98 8.85
CA ARG A 7 7.05 9.32 7.76
C ARG A 7 5.95 8.47 8.37
N GLY A 8 4.97 9.12 8.94
CA GLY A 8 3.84 8.45 9.53
C GLY A 8 2.53 8.95 8.97
N LEU A 9 1.44 8.35 9.36
CA LEU A 9 0.11 8.90 9.19
C LEU A 9 0.09 10.32 9.77
N GLY A 10 -0.09 11.30 8.92
CA GLY A 10 -0.15 12.71 9.31
C GLY A 10 1.11 13.52 9.12
N ASP A 11 2.23 12.91 8.69
CA ASP A 11 3.43 13.67 8.34
C ASP A 11 3.42 14.04 6.87
N VAL A 12 2.53 14.92 6.54
CA VAL A 12 2.41 15.42 5.19
C VAL A 12 3.32 16.63 5.03
N TYR A 13 4.25 16.53 4.10
CA TYR A 13 5.00 17.69 3.66
C TYR A 13 4.07 18.73 3.07
N LYS A 14 3.90 19.83 3.76
CA LYS A 14 3.20 20.99 3.19
C LYS A 14 3.91 21.50 1.94
N ARG A 15 5.24 21.36 1.90
CA ARG A 15 6.10 21.76 0.80
C ARG A 15 7.38 20.94 0.83
N GLN A 16 7.88 20.54 -0.32
CA GLN A 16 9.18 19.88 -0.48
C GLN A 16 10.04 20.65 -1.48
N PHE A 17 11.33 20.79 -1.15
CA PHE A 17 12.31 21.30 -2.10
C PHE A 17 12.96 20.09 -2.78
N ARG A 18 12.65 19.86 -4.05
CA ARG A 18 13.19 18.73 -4.82
C ARG A 18 13.71 19.29 -6.15
N ASP A 19 14.94 18.90 -6.52
CA ASP A 19 15.60 19.32 -7.78
C ASP A 19 15.55 20.84 -8.04
N ARG A 20 15.84 21.65 -6.99
CA ARG A 20 15.77 23.12 -7.02
C ARG A 20 14.37 23.68 -7.28
N ARG A 21 13.33 22.89 -7.14
CA ARG A 21 11.94 23.34 -7.28
C ARG A 21 11.20 23.18 -5.97
N LEU A 22 10.36 24.15 -5.66
CA LEU A 22 9.42 24.06 -4.56
C LEU A 22 8.18 23.32 -5.05
N ILE A 23 7.97 22.12 -4.54
CA ILE A 23 6.76 21.35 -4.78
C ILE A 23 5.84 21.60 -3.59
N GLN A 24 4.69 22.16 -3.86
CA GLN A 24 3.67 22.39 -2.82
C GLN A 24 2.61 21.30 -2.96
N PHE A 25 2.52 20.42 -1.96
CA PHE A 25 1.58 19.33 -1.93
C PHE A 25 0.23 19.70 -1.31
N LEU A 26 0.20 20.70 -0.45
CA LEU A 26 -0.98 21.09 0.29
C LEU A 26 -1.52 22.43 -0.17
N GLN A 27 -2.67 22.40 -0.80
CA GLN A 27 -3.60 23.53 -0.77
C GLN A 27 -4.61 23.27 0.36
N ARG A 28 -4.70 24.18 1.30
CA ARG A 28 -5.77 24.12 2.29
C ARG A 28 -7.10 24.24 1.56
N SER A 29 -7.79 23.13 1.46
CA SER A 29 -9.22 23.15 1.22
C SER A 29 -9.80 22.19 2.24
N ALA A 30 -10.61 22.64 3.09
CA ALA A 30 -11.84 22.06 3.53
C ALA A 30 -12.26 22.73 4.83
N GLU A 31 -13.36 23.30 4.82
CA GLU A 31 -14.14 23.58 6.01
C GLU A 31 -14.59 22.23 6.57
N TYR A 32 -13.85 21.71 7.53
CA TYR A 32 -14.30 20.56 8.30
C TYR A 32 -15.41 21.04 9.22
N THR A 33 -16.63 20.69 8.91
CA THR A 33 -17.79 21.06 9.72
C THR A 33 -18.01 20.13 10.91
N HIS A 34 -17.54 18.87 10.82
CA HIS A 34 -17.70 17.87 11.87
C HIS A 34 -16.50 16.91 11.91
N ALA A 35 -16.05 16.56 13.13
CA ALA A 35 -15.09 15.49 13.35
C ALA A 35 -15.80 14.14 13.33
N VAL A 36 -15.30 13.19 12.53
CA VAL A 36 -15.76 11.80 12.51
C VAL A 36 -14.68 10.92 13.12
N PHE A 37 -15.06 10.09 14.09
CA PHE A 37 -14.15 9.17 14.75
C PHE A 37 -14.50 7.73 14.34
N SER A 38 -13.56 7.07 13.66
CA SER A 38 -13.67 5.66 13.28
C SER A 38 -12.51 4.91 13.95
N THR A 39 -12.79 4.21 15.04
CA THR A 39 -11.78 3.61 15.91
C THR A 39 -11.61 2.10 15.72
N ALA A 40 -12.45 1.48 14.88
CA ALA A 40 -12.33 0.06 14.61
C ALA A 40 -11.08 -0.24 13.79
N LEU A 41 -10.29 -1.23 14.25
CA LEU A 41 -9.08 -1.72 13.56
C LEU A 41 -9.18 -3.25 13.45
N ASP A 42 -8.79 -3.77 12.30
CA ASP A 42 -8.56 -5.21 12.11
C ASP A 42 -7.06 -5.47 11.94
N PRO A 43 -6.39 -6.12 12.91
CA PRO A 43 -4.95 -6.35 12.85
C PRO A 43 -4.54 -7.47 11.87
N ASN A 44 -5.49 -8.11 11.19
CA ASN A 44 -5.22 -9.23 10.29
C ASN A 44 -4.59 -8.78 8.95
N VAL A 45 -3.53 -7.99 9.04
CA VAL A 45 -2.70 -7.49 7.94
C VAL A 45 -1.29 -8.03 8.13
N PHE A 46 -0.73 -8.63 7.08
CA PHE A 46 0.63 -9.13 7.07
C PHE A 46 1.51 -8.29 6.17
N VAL A 47 2.65 -7.83 6.68
CA VAL A 47 3.64 -7.09 5.88
C VAL A 47 4.72 -8.08 5.44
N LEU A 48 4.86 -8.26 4.13
CA LEU A 48 5.83 -9.14 3.50
C LEU A 48 6.85 -8.33 2.70
N ARG A 49 8.06 -8.25 3.23
CA ARG A 49 9.17 -7.67 2.49
C ARG A 49 9.72 -8.69 1.51
N LEU A 50 9.59 -8.39 0.23
CA LEU A 50 10.06 -9.27 -0.83
C LEU A 50 11.59 -9.19 -0.96
N VAL A 51 12.25 -10.34 -1.11
CA VAL A 51 13.70 -10.43 -1.33
C VAL A 51 13.97 -11.35 -2.52
N PRO A 52 15.09 -11.17 -3.25
CA PRO A 52 15.46 -12.08 -4.33
C PRO A 52 15.53 -13.53 -3.86
N GLY A 53 14.95 -14.44 -4.63
CA GLY A 53 14.90 -15.87 -4.29
C GLY A 53 13.86 -16.25 -3.25
N MET A 54 13.00 -15.32 -2.81
CA MET A 54 11.87 -15.64 -1.94
C MET A 54 10.90 -16.57 -2.66
N ARG A 55 10.50 -17.63 -1.97
CA ARG A 55 9.53 -18.60 -2.47
C ARG A 55 8.11 -18.09 -2.28
N ALA A 56 7.25 -18.39 -3.26
CA ALA A 56 5.86 -17.97 -3.25
C ALA A 56 4.97 -18.74 -2.27
N ASP A 57 5.41 -19.90 -1.79
CA ASP A 57 4.66 -20.77 -0.88
C ASP A 57 4.38 -20.14 0.49
N ILE A 58 5.01 -19.02 0.81
CA ILE A 58 4.69 -18.25 2.01
C ILE A 58 3.27 -17.67 1.96
N ILE A 59 2.77 -17.25 0.79
CA ILE A 59 1.46 -16.59 0.67
C ILE A 59 0.31 -17.53 1.03
N PRO A 60 0.20 -18.76 0.48
CA PRO A 60 -0.85 -19.68 0.89
C PRO A 60 -0.84 -20.03 2.38
N LEU A 61 0.30 -20.00 3.05
CA LEU A 61 0.39 -20.26 4.49
C LEU A 61 -0.26 -19.15 5.36
N LEU A 62 -0.51 -17.99 4.77
CA LEU A 62 -1.14 -16.85 5.45
C LEU A 62 -2.68 -16.89 5.35
N GLU A 63 -3.22 -17.70 4.44
CA GLU A 63 -4.67 -17.87 4.32
C GLU A 63 -5.31 -18.35 5.63
N GLY A 64 -6.50 -17.84 5.91
CA GLY A 64 -7.24 -18.13 7.12
C GLY A 64 -6.71 -17.45 8.40
N ARG A 65 -5.57 -16.75 8.30
CA ARG A 65 -5.00 -15.95 9.41
C ARG A 65 -5.03 -14.46 9.15
N TYR A 66 -4.83 -14.06 7.90
CA TYR A 66 -4.76 -12.67 7.49
C TYR A 66 -5.78 -12.37 6.40
N ARG A 67 -6.27 -11.16 6.38
CA ARG A 67 -7.24 -10.66 5.39
C ARG A 67 -6.59 -9.85 4.29
N ALA A 68 -5.41 -9.31 4.55
CA ALA A 68 -4.69 -8.52 3.57
C ALA A 68 -3.17 -8.65 3.72
N LEU A 69 -2.48 -8.42 2.60
CA LEU A 69 -1.03 -8.35 2.50
C LEU A 69 -0.61 -6.92 2.16
N VAL A 70 0.48 -6.47 2.79
CA VAL A 70 1.29 -5.36 2.32
C VAL A 70 2.57 -5.95 1.74
N LEU A 71 2.79 -5.78 0.45
CA LEU A 71 3.94 -6.32 -0.27
C LEU A 71 4.96 -5.21 -0.51
N GLU A 72 6.06 -5.23 0.24
CA GLU A 72 7.19 -4.32 0.00
C GLU A 72 7.99 -4.84 -1.20
N SER A 73 7.71 -4.28 -2.37
CA SER A 73 8.28 -4.70 -3.65
C SER A 73 9.67 -4.12 -3.93
N PHE A 74 10.38 -4.70 -4.89
CA PHE A 74 11.64 -4.15 -5.39
C PHE A 74 11.40 -2.90 -6.24
N GLY A 75 12.29 -1.91 -6.10
CA GLY A 75 12.14 -0.67 -6.84
C GLY A 75 10.73 -0.13 -6.68
N VAL A 76 10.09 0.24 -7.76
CA VAL A 76 8.75 0.84 -7.75
C VAL A 76 7.58 -0.16 -7.89
N GLY A 77 7.84 -1.47 -8.00
CA GLY A 77 6.75 -2.45 -8.14
C GLY A 77 7.19 -3.82 -8.69
N GLY A 78 8.47 -4.18 -8.55
CA GLY A 78 8.99 -5.48 -8.98
C GLY A 78 8.62 -6.62 -8.03
N LEU A 79 8.26 -7.78 -8.57
CA LEU A 79 8.10 -9.03 -7.84
C LEU A 79 9.35 -9.91 -8.00
N PRO A 80 9.65 -10.82 -7.06
CA PRO A 80 10.69 -11.81 -7.26
C PRO A 80 10.42 -12.61 -8.53
N GLY A 81 11.29 -12.43 -9.53
CA GLY A 81 11.28 -13.23 -10.75
C GLY A 81 12.27 -14.38 -10.55
N GLY A 82 11.82 -15.61 -10.63
CA GLY A 82 12.73 -16.73 -10.48
C GLY A 82 12.09 -18.06 -10.82
N ASP A 83 10.89 -18.26 -10.45
CA ASP A 83 10.18 -19.53 -10.66
C ASP A 83 8.92 -19.28 -11.48
N ASP A 84 9.06 -19.08 -12.78
CA ASP A 84 7.96 -19.08 -13.78
C ASP A 84 6.72 -18.26 -13.38
N GLY A 85 6.92 -17.16 -12.66
CA GLY A 85 5.82 -16.29 -12.21
C GLY A 85 5.07 -16.81 -10.96
N ALA A 86 5.64 -17.72 -10.20
CA ALA A 86 5.00 -18.31 -9.02
C ALA A 86 4.52 -17.27 -8.00
N MET A 87 5.31 -16.22 -7.74
CA MET A 87 4.91 -15.15 -6.82
C MET A 87 3.68 -14.39 -7.35
N PHE A 88 3.65 -14.10 -8.64
CA PHE A 88 2.48 -13.48 -9.26
C PHE A 88 1.23 -14.38 -9.16
N ALA A 89 1.40 -15.68 -9.43
CA ALA A 89 0.31 -16.65 -9.31
C ALA A 89 -0.23 -16.72 -7.88
N ALA A 90 0.66 -16.75 -6.87
CA ALA A 90 0.26 -16.76 -5.47
C ALA A 90 -0.51 -15.48 -5.07
N VAL A 91 -0.08 -14.30 -5.52
CA VAL A 91 -0.81 -13.04 -5.30
C VAL A 91 -2.16 -13.06 -5.99
N ARG A 92 -2.22 -13.54 -7.23
CA ARG A 92 -3.49 -13.68 -7.98
C ARG A 92 -4.47 -14.58 -7.22
N ASP A 93 -4.01 -15.74 -6.75
CA ASP A 93 -4.85 -16.73 -6.07
C ASP A 93 -5.31 -16.19 -4.70
N TRP A 94 -4.45 -15.49 -3.96
CA TRP A 94 -4.77 -14.75 -2.75
C TRP A 94 -5.90 -13.74 -2.98
N CYS A 95 -5.79 -12.90 -4.00
CA CYS A 95 -6.82 -11.93 -4.34
C CYS A 95 -8.08 -12.61 -4.88
N GLY A 96 -7.94 -13.74 -5.58
CA GLY A 96 -9.05 -14.58 -6.05
C GLY A 96 -9.87 -15.18 -4.91
N ALA A 97 -9.24 -15.46 -3.77
CA ALA A 97 -9.90 -15.90 -2.53
C ALA A 97 -10.63 -14.75 -1.79
N GLY A 98 -10.60 -13.53 -2.31
CA GLY A 98 -11.31 -12.38 -1.74
C GLY A 98 -10.46 -11.47 -0.85
N HIS A 99 -9.18 -11.75 -0.71
CA HIS A 99 -8.24 -10.95 0.08
C HIS A 99 -7.69 -9.74 -0.69
N LEU A 100 -7.11 -8.79 0.04
CA LEU A 100 -6.43 -7.63 -0.55
C LEU A 100 -4.91 -7.82 -0.56
N ALA A 101 -4.25 -7.30 -1.60
CA ALA A 101 -2.81 -7.19 -1.69
C ALA A 101 -2.43 -5.76 -2.07
N VAL A 102 -1.75 -5.06 -1.15
CA VAL A 102 -1.33 -3.67 -1.37
C VAL A 102 0.16 -3.64 -1.63
N PHE A 103 0.55 -3.12 -2.78
CA PHE A 103 1.95 -2.95 -3.13
C PHE A 103 2.48 -1.62 -2.60
N THR A 104 3.60 -1.69 -1.92
CA THR A 104 4.43 -0.57 -1.52
C THR A 104 5.87 -0.80 -2.01
N THR A 105 6.76 0.13 -1.75
CA THR A 105 8.16 0.04 -2.20
C THR A 105 9.13 -0.04 -1.05
N GLN A 106 10.26 -0.71 -1.29
CA GLN A 106 11.42 -0.68 -0.39
C GLN A 106 12.29 0.57 -0.58
N VAL A 107 12.01 1.37 -1.61
CA VAL A 107 12.79 2.57 -1.93
C VAL A 107 12.32 3.75 -1.08
N PRO A 108 13.21 4.35 -0.26
CA PRO A 108 12.79 5.33 0.74
C PRO A 108 12.21 6.64 0.20
N HIS A 109 12.49 6.99 -1.05
CA HIS A 109 12.17 8.29 -1.63
C HIS A 109 11.33 8.24 -2.90
N GLU A 110 10.88 7.04 -3.26
CA GLU A 110 10.02 6.81 -4.43
C GLU A 110 8.74 6.15 -3.96
N GLY A 111 7.65 6.43 -4.65
CA GLY A 111 6.38 5.74 -4.45
C GLY A 111 6.34 4.41 -5.19
N SER A 112 5.35 3.57 -4.89
CA SER A 112 5.06 2.40 -5.70
C SER A 112 4.34 2.82 -6.99
N ASP A 113 4.78 2.24 -8.11
CA ASP A 113 4.14 2.39 -9.41
C ASP A 113 4.23 1.06 -10.17
N LEU A 114 3.16 0.31 -10.12
CA LEU A 114 3.07 -0.99 -10.80
C LEU A 114 3.05 -0.87 -12.33
N ALA A 115 2.82 0.33 -12.87
CA ALA A 115 2.80 0.53 -14.31
C ALA A 115 4.20 0.51 -14.97
N VAL A 116 5.26 0.65 -14.18
CA VAL A 116 6.65 0.71 -14.67
C VAL A 116 7.11 -0.63 -15.24
N TYR A 117 6.82 -1.73 -14.56
CA TYR A 117 7.25 -3.07 -14.97
C TYR A 117 6.09 -3.88 -15.55
N GLU A 118 6.39 -4.78 -16.50
CA GLU A 118 5.39 -5.63 -17.13
C GLU A 118 4.65 -6.52 -16.12
N VAL A 119 5.40 -7.14 -15.21
CA VAL A 119 4.82 -7.97 -14.12
C VAL A 119 3.95 -7.13 -13.19
N GLY A 120 4.36 -5.89 -12.90
CA GLY A 120 3.58 -4.95 -12.11
C GLY A 120 2.25 -4.58 -12.79
N ARG A 121 2.28 -4.30 -14.10
CA ARG A 121 1.07 -4.01 -14.88
C ARG A 121 0.08 -5.17 -14.86
N ALA A 122 0.58 -6.40 -14.98
CA ALA A 122 -0.26 -7.59 -14.89
C ALA A 122 -0.89 -7.72 -13.49
N ALA A 123 -0.12 -7.45 -12.42
CA ALA A 123 -0.62 -7.45 -11.05
C ALA A 123 -1.69 -6.36 -10.81
N LYS A 124 -1.46 -5.15 -11.32
CA LYS A 124 -2.40 -4.01 -11.20
C LYS A 124 -3.77 -4.30 -11.81
N ALA A 125 -3.84 -5.18 -12.80
CA ALA A 125 -5.10 -5.58 -13.44
C ALA A 125 -5.91 -6.59 -12.60
N LEU A 126 -5.35 -7.15 -11.54
CA LEU A 126 -6.03 -8.12 -10.70
C LEU A 126 -6.98 -7.41 -9.72
N PRO A 127 -8.23 -7.88 -9.58
CA PRO A 127 -9.12 -7.40 -8.53
C PRO A 127 -8.52 -7.66 -7.14
N GLY A 128 -8.59 -6.69 -6.25
CA GLY A 128 -8.01 -6.81 -4.90
C GLY A 128 -6.55 -6.41 -4.80
N VAL A 129 -5.89 -6.08 -5.92
CA VAL A 129 -4.55 -5.48 -5.92
C VAL A 129 -4.68 -3.96 -5.88
N LEU A 130 -3.96 -3.35 -4.94
CA LEU A 130 -3.92 -1.90 -4.72
C LEU A 130 -2.47 -1.41 -4.69
N GLU A 131 -2.30 -0.11 -4.89
CA GLU A 131 -1.00 0.56 -4.78
C GLU A 131 -1.01 1.54 -3.61
N ALA A 132 0.06 1.53 -2.84
CA ALA A 132 0.26 2.45 -1.74
C ALA A 132 0.77 3.83 -2.19
N HIS A 133 1.19 3.95 -3.45
CA HIS A 133 1.80 5.15 -4.01
C HIS A 133 2.96 5.66 -3.13
N ASP A 134 2.82 6.83 -2.53
CA ASP A 134 3.85 7.48 -1.71
C ASP A 134 3.78 7.14 -0.22
N MET A 135 2.81 6.31 0.20
CA MET A 135 2.73 5.86 1.61
C MET A 135 3.91 4.97 1.98
N THR A 136 4.41 5.14 3.22
CA THR A 136 5.38 4.19 3.78
C THR A 136 4.71 2.83 4.07
N PRO A 137 5.48 1.73 4.17
CA PRO A 137 4.92 0.43 4.53
C PRO A 137 4.13 0.45 5.83
N GLU A 138 4.59 1.20 6.83
CA GLU A 138 3.92 1.34 8.12
C GLU A 138 2.58 2.08 7.97
N ALA A 139 2.57 3.19 7.25
CA ALA A 139 1.34 3.95 6.99
C ALA A 139 0.34 3.11 6.20
N THR A 140 0.82 2.37 5.20
CA THR A 140 0.02 1.45 4.40
C THR A 140 -0.63 0.37 5.27
N ALA A 141 0.16 -0.27 6.14
CA ALA A 141 -0.34 -1.32 7.02
C ALA A 141 -1.40 -0.80 7.99
N VAL A 142 -1.15 0.35 8.63
CA VAL A 142 -2.10 0.95 9.59
C VAL A 142 -3.38 1.41 8.89
N LYS A 143 -3.27 2.04 7.73
CA LYS A 143 -4.45 2.42 6.92
C LYS A 143 -5.26 1.19 6.55
N LEU A 144 -4.60 0.11 6.12
CA LEU A 144 -5.26 -1.12 5.74
C LEU A 144 -5.96 -1.80 6.93
N MET A 145 -5.35 -1.80 8.12
CA MET A 145 -5.98 -2.26 9.36
C MET A 145 -7.24 -1.44 9.69
N TRP A 146 -7.16 -0.13 9.49
CA TRP A 146 -8.31 0.74 9.69
C TRP A 146 -9.41 0.45 8.67
N VAL A 147 -9.10 0.34 7.39
CA VAL A 147 -10.05 0.02 6.32
C VAL A 147 -10.78 -1.28 6.60
N LEU A 148 -10.03 -2.35 6.91
CA LEU A 148 -10.59 -3.65 7.22
C LEU A 148 -11.45 -3.68 8.50
N GLY A 149 -11.20 -2.74 9.40
CA GLY A 149 -12.03 -2.51 10.58
C GLY A 149 -13.37 -1.83 10.27
N GLN A 150 -13.47 -1.12 9.14
CA GLN A 150 -14.72 -0.42 8.76
C GLN A 150 -15.66 -1.30 7.95
N THR A 151 -15.13 -2.23 7.14
CA THR A 151 -15.94 -3.03 6.23
C THR A 151 -15.39 -4.44 6.02
N THR A 152 -16.28 -5.36 5.67
CA THR A 152 -15.93 -6.71 5.19
C THR A 152 -16.11 -6.84 3.68
N ASP A 153 -16.73 -5.85 3.04
CA ASP A 153 -16.90 -5.80 1.60
C ASP A 153 -15.61 -5.35 0.93
N ARG A 154 -15.13 -6.13 -0.05
CA ARG A 154 -13.86 -5.87 -0.74
C ARG A 154 -13.91 -4.59 -1.55
N ALA A 155 -14.98 -4.35 -2.29
CA ALA A 155 -15.07 -3.18 -3.16
C ALA A 155 -15.13 -1.88 -2.34
N GLU A 156 -15.80 -1.92 -1.20
CA GLU A 156 -15.81 -0.81 -0.26
C GLU A 156 -14.45 -0.60 0.38
N ALA A 157 -13.75 -1.68 0.75
CA ALA A 157 -12.39 -1.62 1.29
C ALA A 157 -11.39 -1.01 0.29
N GLU A 158 -11.44 -1.42 -0.98
CA GLU A 158 -10.64 -0.83 -2.06
C GLU A 158 -10.90 0.68 -2.18
N LYS A 159 -12.17 1.08 -2.20
CA LYS A 159 -12.57 2.49 -2.26
C LYS A 159 -12.08 3.29 -1.06
N LEU A 160 -12.25 2.76 0.16
CA LEU A 160 -11.79 3.42 1.39
C LEU A 160 -10.27 3.55 1.41
N PHE A 161 -9.55 2.52 0.98
CA PHE A 161 -8.09 2.56 0.94
C PHE A 161 -7.57 3.65 0.00
N LEU A 162 -8.17 3.79 -1.18
CA LEU A 162 -7.79 4.79 -2.18
C LEU A 162 -8.31 6.20 -1.86
N THR A 163 -9.21 6.32 -0.89
CA THR A 163 -9.70 7.63 -0.45
C THR A 163 -8.66 8.29 0.48
N PRO A 164 -8.15 9.49 0.15
CA PRO A 164 -7.21 10.17 1.02
C PRO A 164 -7.82 10.51 2.38
N VAL A 165 -7.11 10.16 3.45
CA VAL A 165 -7.44 10.56 4.82
C VAL A 165 -6.36 11.55 5.27
N GLN A 166 -6.70 12.84 5.33
CA GLN A 166 -5.76 13.89 5.71
C GLN A 166 -4.41 13.84 4.95
N TRP A 167 -4.43 13.51 3.67
CA TRP A 167 -3.24 13.51 2.80
C TRP A 167 -2.26 12.37 3.06
N ASP A 168 -2.75 11.24 3.48
CA ASP A 168 -1.96 10.03 3.71
C ASP A 168 -1.54 9.35 2.41
N ILE A 169 -2.17 9.68 1.30
CA ILE A 169 -1.86 9.21 -0.06
C ILE A 169 -2.01 10.38 -1.05
N LEU A 170 -1.07 10.51 -1.97
CA LEU A 170 -1.01 11.56 -3.01
C LEU A 170 -1.18 10.97 -4.42
#